data_fd00fb63b455f9ad9e9c2d8800fceb22
#
_entry.id   fd00fb63b455f9ad9e9c2d8800fceb22
#
_cell.length_a   1.000
_cell.length_b   1.000
_cell.length_c   1.000
_cell.angle_alpha   90.00
_cell.angle_beta   90.00
_cell.angle_gamma   90.00
#
_symmetry.space_group_name_H-M   'P 1'
#
loop_
_entity.id
_entity.type
_entity.pdbx_description
1 polymer ?
#
loop_
_entity_poly.entity_id
_entity_poly.type
_entity_poly.pdbx_seq_one_letter_code
_entity_poly.pdbx_strand_id
1 'polypeptide(L)' 'MNLIRSYKNWRRYNQTVRELSRLDNRELNDLGINRSDIERVARAAV' A
#
# COMPACT_ATOMS: atom_id res chain seq x y z
N MET A 1 -9.75 16.49 -14.68
CA MET A 1 -9.46 15.55 -13.59
C MET A 1 -10.67 14.66 -13.35
N ASN A 2 -10.46 13.37 -13.31
CA ASN A 2 -11.56 12.43 -13.15
C ASN A 2 -11.70 12.04 -11.68
N LEU A 3 -12.81 12.42 -11.06
CA LEU A 3 -13.08 12.15 -9.64
C LEU A 3 -13.21 10.65 -9.37
N ILE A 4 -13.80 9.91 -10.31
CA ILE A 4 -13.97 8.47 -10.18
C ILE A 4 -12.60 7.77 -10.17
N ARG A 5 -11.70 8.21 -11.03
CA ARG A 5 -10.35 7.66 -11.09
C ARG A 5 -9.58 7.95 -9.81
N SER A 6 -9.68 9.17 -9.30
CA SER A 6 -9.03 9.55 -8.04
C SER A 6 -9.57 8.73 -6.87
N TYR A 7 -10.89 8.50 -6.84
CA TYR A 7 -11.51 7.69 -5.81
C TYR A 7 -11.02 6.24 -5.85
N LYS A 8 -10.94 5.66 -7.04
CA LYS A 8 -10.46 4.29 -7.20
C LYS A 8 -9.02 4.16 -6.76
N ASN A 9 -8.16 5.12 -7.11
CA ASN A 9 -6.76 5.11 -6.72
C ASN A 9 -6.62 5.23 -5.20
N TRP A 10 -7.40 6.13 -4.58
CA TRP A 10 -7.41 6.29 -3.14
C TRP A 10 -7.83 5.01 -2.43
N ARG A 11 -8.89 4.37 -2.92
CA ARG A 11 -9.38 3.13 -2.35
C ARG A 11 -8.34 2.01 -2.46
N ARG A 12 -7.70 1.90 -3.62
CA ARG A 12 -6.66 0.90 -3.85
C ARG A 12 -5.46 1.14 -2.95
N TYR A 13 -5.06 2.40 -2.80
CA TYR A 13 -3.97 2.77 -1.91
C TYR A 13 -4.27 2.34 -0.47
N ASN A 14 -5.45 2.68 0.04
CA ASN A 14 -5.84 2.31 1.39
C ASN A 14 -5.90 0.81 1.58
N GLN A 15 -6.41 0.09 0.60
CA GLN A 15 -6.48 -1.37 0.65
C GLN A 15 -5.08 -1.98 0.71
N THR A 16 -4.17 -1.48 -0.11
CA THR A 16 -2.78 -1.95 -0.14
C THR A 16 -2.10 -1.69 1.19
N VAL A 17 -2.24 -0.48 1.74
CA VAL A 17 -1.68 -0.14 3.04
C VAL A 17 -2.23 -1.08 4.12
N ARG A 18 -3.54 -1.33 4.09
CA ARG A 18 -4.18 -2.18 5.08
C ARG A 18 -3.68 -3.62 5.00
N GLU A 19 -3.55 -4.16 3.80
CA GLU A 19 -3.06 -5.51 3.59
C GLU A 19 -1.61 -5.65 4.03
N LEU A 20 -0.76 -4.72 3.65
CA LEU A 20 0.64 -4.74 4.05
C LEU A 20 0.80 -4.56 5.56
N SER A 21 -0.06 -3.77 6.19
CA SER A 21 -0.01 -3.54 7.63
C SER A 21 -0.41 -4.78 8.43
N ARG A 22 -1.12 -5.71 7.84
CA ARG A 22 -1.48 -6.98 8.49
C ARG A 22 -0.30 -7.94 8.58
N LEU A 23 0.69 -7.79 7.72
CA LEU A 23 1.86 -8.63 7.71
C LEU A 23 2.73 -8.31 8.92
N ASP A 24 3.35 -9.33 9.50
CA ASP A 24 4.32 -9.08 10.55
C ASP A 24 5.67 -8.65 9.94
N ASN A 25 6.60 -8.24 10.81
CA ASN A 25 7.89 -7.73 10.35
C ASN A 25 8.67 -8.75 9.54
N ARG A 26 8.54 -10.02 9.88
CA ARG A 26 9.23 -11.09 9.18
C ARG A 26 8.72 -11.23 7.76
N GLU A 27 7.40 -11.19 7.60
CA GLU A 27 6.78 -11.28 6.28
C GLU A 27 7.14 -10.08 5.42
N LEU A 28 7.14 -8.88 6.01
CA LEU A 28 7.56 -7.67 5.30
C LEU A 28 9.01 -7.77 4.86
N ASN A 29 9.89 -8.29 5.72
CA ASN A 29 11.28 -8.50 5.36
C ASN A 29 11.45 -9.50 4.23
N ASP A 30 10.65 -10.55 4.21
CA ASP A 30 10.68 -11.53 3.11
C ASP A 30 10.33 -10.89 1.77
N LEU A 31 9.49 -9.86 1.79
CA LEU A 31 9.15 -9.08 0.60
C LEU A 31 10.18 -7.98 0.31
N GLY A 32 11.16 -7.78 1.19
CA GLY A 32 12.12 -6.71 1.05
C GLY A 32 11.58 -5.34 1.42
N ILE A 33 10.57 -5.29 2.29
CA ILE A 33 9.87 -4.05 2.67
C ILE A 33 9.97 -3.86 4.17
N ASN A 34 10.16 -2.60 4.60
CA ASN A 34 10.03 -2.19 6.00
C ASN A 34 8.67 -1.55 6.23
N ARG A 35 8.22 -1.48 7.50
CA ARG A 35 6.95 -0.81 7.80
C ARG A 35 6.93 0.63 7.34
N SER A 36 8.05 1.33 7.43
CA SER A 36 8.16 2.70 6.95
C SER A 36 8.03 2.82 5.44
N ASP A 37 8.20 1.73 4.72
CA ASP A 37 8.10 1.70 3.26
C ASP A 37 6.70 1.38 2.75
N ILE A 38 5.79 0.98 3.64
CA ILE A 38 4.45 0.54 3.23
C ILE A 38 3.72 1.62 2.43
N GLU A 39 3.74 2.86 2.91
CA GLU A 39 3.07 3.96 2.22
C GLU A 39 3.67 4.21 0.84
N ARG A 40 5.00 4.18 0.76
CA ARG A 40 5.70 4.37 -0.50
C ARG A 40 5.37 3.27 -1.51
N VAL A 41 5.37 2.03 -1.05
CA VAL A 41 5.04 0.88 -1.89
C VAL A 41 3.59 0.96 -2.36
N ALA A 42 2.68 1.32 -1.46
CA ALA A 42 1.27 1.47 -1.80
C ALA A 42 1.05 2.57 -2.85
N ARG A 43 1.77 3.68 -2.73
CA ARG A 43 1.68 4.76 -3.73
C ARG A 43 2.19 4.31 -5.09
N ALA A 44 3.25 3.52 -5.12
CA ALA A 44 3.80 3.00 -6.37
C ALA A 44 2.88 1.98 -7.03
N ALA A 45 2.03 1.32 -6.24
CA ALA A 45 1.10 0.30 -6.75
C ALA A 45 -0.17 0.89 -7.36
N VAL A 46 -0.45 2.16 -7.13
CA VAL A 46 -1.61 2.85 -7.71
C VAL A 46 -1.22 3.88 -8.79
#